data_19a31fc39e60417c8e70d0696466f3d6
#
_entry.id   19a31fc39e60417c8e70d0696466f3d6
#
_cell.length_a   1.000
_cell.length_b   1.000
_cell.length_c   1.000
_cell.angle_alpha   90.00
_cell.angle_beta   90.00
_cell.angle_gamma   90.00
#
_symmetry.space_group_name_H-M   'P 1'
#
loop_
_entity.id
_entity.type
_entity.pdbx_description
1 polymer ?
#
loop_
_entity_poly.entity_id
_entity_poly.type
_entity_poly.pdbx_seq_one_letter_code
_entity_poly.pdbx_strand_id
1 'polypeptide(L)'
;VYKMRKIGYARVAYPDQNLDTQLTKLLINGCDLVYSEQVNVYYKEQLELEHCLDELKTDDTLVIEKLKVLGFTPKKLMEFFESRILPYDIHLEVLDLGINTNSEEGQSFIEVFKMLADSENILLKERTTNGLESAKERGRYGGRPQLSEDKRKYIKQLFASRMYTPNEISKW
;
A
#
# COMPACT_ATOMS: atom_id res chain seq x y z
N VAL A 1 21.41 7.46 29.53
CA VAL A 1 19.98 7.20 29.44
C VAL A 1 19.53 7.71 28.08
N TYR A 2 19.04 6.82 27.19
CA TYR A 2 18.51 7.23 25.90
C TYR A 2 17.16 7.95 26.12
N LYS A 3 17.02 9.16 25.56
CA LYS A 3 15.75 9.91 25.62
C LYS A 3 14.88 9.42 24.46
N MET A 4 13.72 8.89 24.73
CA MET A 4 12.68 8.63 23.72
C MET A 4 12.38 9.92 22.94
N ARG A 5 12.51 9.88 21.61
CA ARG A 5 12.30 11.04 20.75
C ARG A 5 10.95 10.94 20.06
N LYS A 6 10.39 12.08 19.72
CA LYS A 6 9.25 12.17 18.82
C LYS A 6 9.74 12.71 17.48
N ILE A 7 9.55 11.93 16.44
CA ILE A 7 9.89 12.33 15.07
C ILE A 7 8.62 12.45 14.26
N GLY A 8 8.35 13.64 13.76
CA GLY A 8 7.14 13.97 13.01
C GLY A 8 7.31 13.69 11.52
N TYR A 9 6.24 13.25 10.87
CA TYR A 9 6.15 13.18 9.42
C TYR A 9 4.91 13.89 8.90
N ALA A 10 5.11 14.79 7.92
CA ALA A 10 4.07 15.55 7.27
C ALA A 10 4.12 15.34 5.76
N ARG A 11 2.94 15.24 5.12
CA ARG A 11 2.83 15.05 3.68
C ARG A 11 1.61 15.74 3.13
N VAL A 12 1.78 16.44 2.02
CA VAL A 12 0.68 17.03 1.25
C VAL A 12 0.81 16.66 -0.23
N ALA A 13 -0.34 16.61 -0.92
CA ALA A 13 -0.38 16.51 -2.36
C ALA A 13 -0.30 17.93 -2.94
N TYR A 14 0.58 18.13 -3.91
CA TYR A 14 0.63 19.41 -4.63
C TYR A 14 -0.69 19.64 -5.41
N PRO A 15 -1.34 20.83 -5.36
CA PRO A 15 -0.91 22.09 -4.75
C PRO A 15 -1.51 22.38 -3.35
N ASP A 16 -1.75 21.38 -2.52
CA ASP A 16 -2.35 21.60 -1.19
C ASP A 16 -1.42 22.43 -0.29
N GLN A 17 -1.97 23.46 0.34
CA GLN A 17 -1.24 24.43 1.15
C GLN A 17 -1.26 24.12 2.67
N ASN A 18 -1.77 22.93 3.06
CA ASN A 18 -1.91 22.58 4.48
C ASN A 18 -0.64 22.03 5.15
N LEU A 19 0.53 22.11 4.50
CA LEU A 19 1.78 21.62 5.07
C LEU A 19 2.15 22.38 6.35
N ASP A 20 2.06 23.71 6.34
CA ASP A 20 2.40 24.55 7.50
C ASP A 20 1.53 24.22 8.72
N THR A 21 0.27 23.90 8.50
CA THR A 21 -0.66 23.48 9.57
C THR A 21 -0.24 22.16 10.19
N GLN A 22 0.17 21.17 9.37
CA GLN A 22 0.68 19.89 9.86
C GLN A 22 1.98 20.09 10.64
N LEU A 23 2.93 20.86 10.09
CA LEU A 23 4.22 21.16 10.75
C LEU A 23 4.00 21.81 12.12
N THR A 24 3.11 22.80 12.19
CA THR A 24 2.79 23.49 13.45
C THR A 24 2.24 22.51 14.50
N LYS A 25 1.33 21.62 14.11
CA LYS A 25 0.76 20.61 15.03
C LYS A 25 1.82 19.64 15.54
N LEU A 26 2.70 19.18 14.68
CA LEU A 26 3.79 18.28 15.04
C LEU A 26 4.77 18.94 16.02
N LEU A 27 5.14 20.20 15.77
CA LEU A 27 6.03 20.95 16.65
C LEU A 27 5.38 21.22 18.03
N ILE A 28 4.08 21.62 18.06
CA ILE A 28 3.34 21.81 19.31
C ILE A 28 3.24 20.51 20.11
N ASN A 29 3.15 19.35 19.43
CA ASN A 29 3.13 18.03 20.08
C ASN A 29 4.52 17.59 20.57
N GLY A 30 5.55 18.42 20.44
CA GLY A 30 6.88 18.20 20.96
C GLY A 30 7.76 17.28 20.10
N CYS A 31 7.56 17.26 18.78
CA CYS A 31 8.46 16.55 17.89
C CYS A 31 9.87 17.16 17.92
N ASP A 32 10.88 16.35 18.17
CA ASP A 32 12.29 16.74 18.19
C ASP A 32 12.81 17.01 16.76
N LEU A 33 12.28 16.29 15.76
CA LEU A 33 12.57 16.42 14.33
C LEU A 33 11.27 16.28 13.54
N VAL A 34 11.17 16.93 12.38
CA VAL A 34 10.02 16.80 11.47
C VAL A 34 10.53 16.64 10.04
N TYR A 35 10.14 15.56 9.41
CA TYR A 35 10.30 15.31 7.98
C TYR A 35 9.05 15.71 7.24
N SER A 36 9.19 16.33 6.06
CA SER A 36 8.03 16.75 5.29
C SER A 36 8.26 16.63 3.81
N GLU A 37 7.24 16.22 3.08
CA GLU A 37 7.31 16.13 1.62
C GLU A 37 6.03 16.58 0.93
N GLN A 38 6.23 17.11 -0.28
CA GLN A 38 5.14 17.41 -1.20
C GLN A 38 5.19 16.41 -2.34
N VAL A 39 4.13 15.62 -2.50
CA VAL A 39 4.01 14.65 -3.58
C VAL A 39 3.12 15.20 -4.69
N ASN A 40 3.46 14.88 -5.92
CA ASN A 40 2.61 15.17 -7.06
C ASN A 40 2.10 13.86 -7.71
N VAL A 41 1.24 13.99 -8.72
CA VAL A 41 0.62 12.85 -9.41
C VAL A 41 1.66 11.92 -10.07
N TYR A 42 2.82 12.46 -10.44
CA TYR A 42 3.87 11.75 -11.17
C TYR A 42 4.91 11.10 -10.26
N TYR A 43 5.20 11.71 -9.09
CA TYR A 43 6.18 11.23 -8.13
C TYR A 43 5.48 10.78 -6.86
N LYS A 44 5.30 9.46 -6.74
CA LYS A 44 4.61 8.83 -5.61
C LYS A 44 5.58 8.31 -4.54
N GLU A 45 6.88 8.43 -4.78
CA GLU A 45 7.89 8.00 -3.84
C GLU A 45 7.85 8.88 -2.58
N GLN A 46 7.99 8.24 -1.44
CA GLN A 46 7.93 8.87 -0.12
C GLN A 46 9.34 8.85 0.49
N LEU A 47 10.28 9.57 -0.13
CA LEU A 47 11.68 9.58 0.25
C LEU A 47 11.88 10.15 1.66
N GLU A 48 11.15 11.19 2.02
CA GLU A 48 11.23 11.78 3.36
C GLU A 48 10.62 10.88 4.44
N LEU A 49 9.66 10.02 4.09
CA LEU A 49 9.18 8.98 5.00
C LEU A 49 10.29 7.95 5.27
N GLU A 50 10.99 7.50 4.23
CA GLU A 50 12.12 6.55 4.41
C GLU A 50 13.23 7.18 5.26
N HIS A 51 13.63 8.43 5.00
CA HIS A 51 14.60 9.14 5.85
C HIS A 51 14.14 9.26 7.30
N CYS A 52 12.85 9.55 7.50
CA CYS A 52 12.23 9.61 8.82
C CYS A 52 12.32 8.25 9.55
N LEU A 53 12.04 7.15 8.84
CA LEU A 53 12.09 5.80 9.39
C LEU A 53 13.51 5.35 9.72
N ASP A 54 14.49 5.74 8.89
CA ASP A 54 15.90 5.41 9.11
C ASP A 54 16.48 6.14 10.33
N GLU A 55 15.92 7.30 10.68
CA GLU A 55 16.35 8.08 11.87
C GLU A 55 15.74 7.53 13.18
N LEU A 56 14.58 6.85 13.11
CA LEU A 56 13.89 6.30 14.27
C LEU A 56 14.68 5.13 14.89
N LYS A 57 14.72 5.10 16.20
CA LYS A 57 15.35 4.05 17.01
C LYS A 57 14.31 3.41 17.91
N THR A 58 14.70 2.30 18.53
CA THR A 58 13.88 1.62 19.54
C THR A 58 13.33 2.61 20.58
N ASP A 59 12.06 2.49 20.93
CA ASP A 59 11.29 3.35 21.83
C ASP A 59 11.02 4.78 21.29
N ASP A 60 11.51 5.16 20.10
CA ASP A 60 11.13 6.43 19.49
C ASP A 60 9.67 6.37 18.99
N THR A 61 9.04 7.52 18.85
CA THR A 61 7.66 7.64 18.38
C THR A 61 7.61 8.37 17.03
N LEU A 62 7.07 7.71 16.01
CA LEU A 62 6.66 8.35 14.76
C LEU A 62 5.34 9.08 15.00
N VAL A 63 5.31 10.39 14.78
CA VAL A 63 4.13 11.24 14.98
C VAL A 63 3.60 11.72 13.64
N ILE A 64 2.32 11.50 13.39
CA ILE A 64 1.61 11.99 12.20
C ILE A 64 0.31 12.71 12.60
N GLU A 65 -0.10 13.67 11.80
CA GLU A 65 -1.39 14.34 12.06
C GLU A 65 -2.57 13.39 11.86
N LYS A 66 -2.57 12.66 10.72
CA LYS A 66 -3.66 11.76 10.28
C LYS A 66 -3.09 10.55 9.56
N LEU A 67 -3.77 9.42 9.62
CA LEU A 67 -3.37 8.20 8.89
C LEU A 67 -3.22 8.42 7.37
N LYS A 68 -4.05 9.28 6.77
CA LYS A 68 -3.98 9.60 5.34
C LYS A 68 -2.64 10.22 4.90
N VAL A 69 -1.88 10.81 5.84
CA VAL A 69 -0.56 11.40 5.56
C VAL A 69 0.41 10.33 5.05
N LEU A 70 0.30 9.10 5.52
CA LEU A 70 1.10 7.98 5.03
C LEU A 70 0.75 7.56 3.59
N GLY A 71 -0.44 7.93 3.09
CA GLY A 71 -0.87 7.61 1.72
C GLY A 71 -1.10 6.13 1.47
N PHE A 72 -1.29 5.34 2.53
CA PHE A 72 -1.47 3.90 2.46
C PHE A 72 -2.96 3.50 2.41
N THR A 73 -3.24 2.39 1.73
CA THR A 73 -4.50 1.67 1.92
C THR A 73 -4.49 1.00 3.30
N PRO A 74 -5.65 0.59 3.86
CA PRO A 74 -5.69 -0.12 5.13
C PRO A 74 -4.75 -1.33 5.16
N LYS A 75 -4.72 -2.12 4.11
CA LYS A 75 -3.80 -3.26 3.98
C LYS A 75 -2.33 -2.84 4.04
N LYS A 76 -1.93 -1.83 3.23
CA LYS A 76 -0.56 -1.32 3.23
C LYS A 76 -0.16 -0.70 4.57
N LEU A 77 -1.11 -0.08 5.26
CA LEU A 77 -0.86 0.47 6.59
C LEU A 77 -0.55 -0.65 7.59
N MET A 78 -1.26 -1.77 7.53
CA MET A 78 -0.96 -2.94 8.38
C MET A 78 0.38 -3.58 8.02
N GLU A 79 0.66 -3.76 6.72
CA GLU A 79 1.96 -4.25 6.25
C GLU A 79 3.12 -3.35 6.72
N PHE A 80 2.93 -2.03 6.65
CA PHE A 80 3.89 -1.04 7.15
C PHE A 80 4.10 -1.18 8.65
N PHE A 81 3.02 -1.28 9.42
CA PHE A 81 3.08 -1.42 10.87
C PHE A 81 3.80 -2.71 11.28
N GLU A 82 3.47 -3.83 10.65
CA GLU A 82 4.06 -5.15 10.94
C GLU A 82 5.53 -5.27 10.48
N SER A 83 5.94 -4.54 9.43
CA SER A 83 7.29 -4.66 8.86
C SER A 83 8.26 -3.57 9.30
N ARG A 84 7.78 -2.36 9.64
CA ARG A 84 8.64 -1.19 9.89
C ARG A 84 8.48 -0.59 11.30
N ILE A 85 7.39 -0.88 11.97
CA ILE A 85 7.10 -0.31 13.31
C ILE A 85 7.34 -1.36 14.39
N LEU A 86 6.58 -2.46 14.38
CA LEU A 86 6.65 -3.50 15.41
C LEU A 86 8.05 -4.15 15.57
N PRO A 87 8.75 -4.56 14.48
CA PRO A 87 10.02 -5.27 14.63
C PRO A 87 11.15 -4.42 15.22
N TYR A 88 11.00 -3.10 15.20
CA TYR A 88 11.99 -2.14 15.69
C TYR A 88 11.61 -1.50 17.03
N ASP A 89 10.50 -1.96 17.64
CA ASP A 89 9.93 -1.37 18.87
C ASP A 89 9.73 0.14 18.75
N ILE A 90 9.25 0.58 17.58
CA ILE A 90 8.87 1.98 17.32
C ILE A 90 7.40 2.15 17.65
N HIS A 91 7.04 3.33 18.18
CA HIS A 91 5.65 3.67 18.46
C HIS A 91 5.07 4.58 17.36
N LEU A 92 3.76 4.52 17.15
CA LEU A 92 3.03 5.41 16.24
C LEU A 92 2.04 6.25 17.04
N GLU A 93 2.10 7.56 16.86
CA GLU A 93 1.13 8.52 17.42
C GLU A 93 0.38 9.22 16.29
N VAL A 94 -0.96 9.18 16.35
CA VAL A 94 -1.86 9.79 15.36
C VAL A 94 -2.66 10.88 16.05
N LEU A 95 -2.34 12.14 15.76
CA LEU A 95 -2.82 13.29 16.54
C LEU A 95 -4.33 13.52 16.44
N ASP A 96 -4.93 13.37 15.26
CA ASP A 96 -6.37 13.61 15.08
C ASP A 96 -7.25 12.53 15.71
N LEU A 97 -6.71 11.34 15.92
CA LEU A 97 -7.40 10.24 16.59
C LEU A 97 -7.09 10.19 18.10
N GLY A 98 -6.07 10.92 18.56
CA GLY A 98 -5.59 10.85 19.93
C GLY A 98 -5.06 9.45 20.31
N ILE A 99 -4.51 8.72 19.33
CA ILE A 99 -4.05 7.34 19.50
C ILE A 99 -2.54 7.31 19.54
N ASN A 100 -2.00 6.60 20.54
CA ASN A 100 -0.58 6.26 20.64
C ASN A 100 -0.43 4.77 20.87
N THR A 101 0.29 4.08 20.01
CA THR A 101 0.45 2.61 20.09
C THR A 101 1.22 2.13 21.31
N ASN A 102 1.84 3.04 22.08
CA ASN A 102 2.44 2.74 23.37
C ASN A 102 1.38 2.61 24.51
N SER A 103 0.13 3.02 24.27
CA SER A 103 -0.96 2.89 25.25
C SER A 103 -1.80 1.63 24.99
N GLU A 104 -2.55 1.18 26.00
CA GLU A 104 -3.47 0.04 25.86
C GLU A 104 -4.57 0.33 24.82
N GLU A 105 -5.07 1.56 24.79
CA GLU A 105 -6.06 1.99 23.81
C GLU A 105 -5.49 1.94 22.39
N GLY A 106 -4.23 2.34 22.21
CA GLY A 106 -3.54 2.28 20.93
C GLY A 106 -3.30 0.86 20.46
N GLN A 107 -2.96 -0.05 21.35
CA GLN A 107 -2.83 -1.49 21.04
C GLN A 107 -4.18 -2.09 20.63
N SER A 108 -5.24 -1.80 21.36
CA SER A 108 -6.59 -2.23 21.01
C SER A 108 -7.04 -1.69 19.66
N PHE A 109 -6.68 -0.44 19.33
CA PHE A 109 -6.95 0.15 18.02
C PHE A 109 -6.26 -0.63 16.90
N ILE A 110 -4.99 -1.01 17.06
CA ILE A 110 -4.26 -1.80 16.07
C ILE A 110 -4.92 -3.16 15.83
N GLU A 111 -5.39 -3.83 16.88
CA GLU A 111 -6.09 -5.13 16.74
C GLU A 111 -7.39 -4.97 15.94
N VAL A 112 -8.21 -3.98 16.26
CA VAL A 112 -9.46 -3.68 15.52
C VAL A 112 -9.14 -3.31 14.07
N PHE A 113 -8.12 -2.47 13.84
CA PHE A 113 -7.73 -2.06 12.50
C PHE A 113 -7.23 -3.24 11.65
N LYS A 114 -6.50 -4.18 12.26
CA LYS A 114 -6.07 -5.42 11.62
C LYS A 114 -7.27 -6.27 11.19
N MET A 115 -8.25 -6.45 12.06
CA MET A 115 -9.48 -7.16 11.72
C MET A 115 -10.23 -6.51 10.53
N LEU A 116 -10.27 -5.18 10.47
CA LEU A 116 -10.88 -4.44 9.37
C LEU A 116 -10.10 -4.63 8.06
N ALA A 117 -8.78 -4.54 8.10
CA ALA A 117 -7.92 -4.75 6.93
C ALA A 117 -8.06 -6.17 6.36
N ASP A 118 -8.16 -7.17 7.23
CA ASP A 118 -8.41 -8.56 6.83
C ASP A 118 -9.80 -8.74 6.22
N SER A 119 -10.84 -8.11 6.79
CA SER A 119 -12.21 -8.18 6.27
C SER A 119 -12.35 -7.51 4.89
N GLU A 120 -11.63 -6.40 4.64
CA GLU A 120 -11.60 -5.75 3.32
C GLU A 120 -11.05 -6.71 2.25
N ASN A 121 -10.00 -7.47 2.57
CA ASN A 121 -9.46 -8.49 1.65
C ASN A 121 -10.48 -9.60 1.33
N ILE A 122 -11.27 -10.03 2.31
CA ILE A 122 -12.33 -11.04 2.10
C ILE A 122 -13.39 -10.48 1.16
N LEU A 123 -13.89 -9.27 1.41
CA LEU A 123 -14.89 -8.61 0.57
C LEU A 123 -14.42 -8.39 -0.87
N LEU A 124 -13.15 -8.02 -1.06
CA LEU A 124 -12.57 -7.87 -2.39
C LEU A 124 -12.48 -9.20 -3.13
N LYS A 125 -12.12 -10.29 -2.45
CA LYS A 125 -12.11 -11.64 -3.03
C LYS A 125 -13.51 -12.08 -3.42
N GLU A 126 -14.51 -11.90 -2.55
CA GLU A 126 -15.90 -12.23 -2.84
C GLU A 126 -16.44 -11.47 -4.04
N ARG A 127 -16.20 -10.16 -4.14
CA ARG A 127 -16.58 -9.35 -5.32
C ARG A 127 -15.95 -9.88 -6.60
N THR A 128 -14.67 -10.25 -6.56
CA THR A 128 -13.96 -10.79 -7.73
C THR A 128 -14.54 -12.14 -8.12
N THR A 129 -14.78 -13.04 -7.16
CA THR A 129 -15.34 -14.37 -7.41
C THR A 129 -16.76 -14.26 -8.00
N ASN A 130 -17.63 -13.48 -7.37
CA ASN A 130 -19.00 -13.24 -7.86
C ASN A 130 -19.02 -12.60 -9.25
N GLY A 131 -18.08 -11.67 -9.52
CA GLY A 131 -17.91 -11.08 -10.84
C GLY A 131 -17.48 -12.08 -11.90
N LEU A 132 -16.56 -13.01 -11.57
CA LEU A 132 -16.12 -14.08 -12.47
C LEU A 132 -17.23 -15.11 -12.71
N GLU A 133 -18.00 -15.49 -11.69
CA GLU A 133 -19.15 -16.40 -11.83
C GLU A 133 -20.21 -15.79 -12.72
N SER A 134 -20.61 -14.55 -12.46
CA SER A 134 -21.57 -13.82 -13.31
C SER A 134 -21.07 -13.62 -14.75
N ALA A 135 -19.76 -13.49 -14.96
CA ALA A 135 -19.18 -13.43 -16.30
C ALA A 135 -19.26 -14.80 -17.00
N LYS A 136 -18.98 -15.90 -16.30
CA LYS A 136 -19.10 -17.28 -16.82
C LYS A 136 -20.55 -17.61 -17.18
N GLU A 137 -21.53 -17.27 -16.35
CA GLU A 137 -22.96 -17.46 -16.62
C GLU A 137 -23.40 -16.75 -17.91
N ARG A 138 -22.80 -15.58 -18.20
CA ARG A 138 -23.01 -14.83 -19.45
C ARG A 138 -22.13 -15.31 -20.61
N GLY A 139 -21.48 -16.47 -20.48
CA GLY A 139 -20.59 -17.05 -21.51
C GLY A 139 -19.28 -16.31 -21.71
N ARG A 140 -18.91 -15.40 -20.81
CA ARG A 140 -17.63 -14.68 -20.87
C ARG A 140 -16.58 -15.40 -20.03
N TYR A 141 -15.73 -16.17 -20.68
CA TYR A 141 -14.62 -16.85 -20.04
C TYR A 141 -13.38 -15.95 -20.12
N GLY A 142 -12.74 -15.72 -18.99
CA GLY A 142 -11.45 -15.04 -18.96
C GLY A 142 -10.35 -15.89 -19.56
N GLY A 143 -9.28 -15.26 -20.04
CA GLY A 143 -8.14 -15.91 -20.62
C GLY A 143 -7.85 -15.42 -22.04
N ARG A 144 -6.80 -16.00 -22.66
CA ARG A 144 -6.45 -15.65 -24.04
C ARG A 144 -7.57 -16.08 -24.98
N PRO A 145 -8.06 -15.21 -25.89
CA PRO A 145 -9.07 -15.59 -26.88
C PRO A 145 -8.66 -16.85 -27.65
N GLN A 146 -9.61 -17.74 -27.85
CA GLN A 146 -9.35 -18.94 -28.64
C GLN A 146 -9.07 -18.55 -30.09
N LEU A 147 -8.10 -19.21 -30.70
CA LEU A 147 -7.82 -19.07 -32.13
C LEU A 147 -9.03 -19.52 -32.93
N SER A 148 -9.37 -18.79 -34.01
CA SER A 148 -10.40 -19.21 -34.95
C SER A 148 -10.08 -20.62 -35.49
N GLU A 149 -11.13 -21.37 -35.87
CA GLU A 149 -10.92 -22.73 -36.42
C GLU A 149 -10.01 -22.75 -37.65
N ASP A 150 -10.13 -21.75 -38.51
CA ASP A 150 -9.29 -21.64 -39.72
C ASP A 150 -7.83 -21.39 -39.34
N LYS A 151 -7.56 -20.49 -38.38
CA LYS A 151 -6.20 -20.27 -37.92
C LYS A 151 -5.63 -21.46 -37.19
N ARG A 152 -6.44 -22.23 -36.49
CA ARG A 152 -6.07 -23.46 -35.82
C ARG A 152 -5.73 -24.56 -36.85
N LYS A 153 -6.51 -24.70 -37.93
CA LYS A 153 -6.25 -25.64 -39.05
C LYS A 153 -4.96 -25.27 -39.77
N TYR A 154 -4.77 -23.98 -40.07
CA TYR A 154 -3.55 -23.48 -40.73
C TYR A 154 -2.29 -23.75 -39.92
N ILE A 155 -2.34 -23.45 -38.61
CA ILE A 155 -1.20 -23.74 -37.71
C ILE A 155 -0.90 -25.23 -37.66
N LYS A 156 -1.91 -26.12 -37.64
CA LYS A 156 -1.71 -27.59 -37.69
C LYS A 156 -1.05 -28.02 -38.98
N GLN A 157 -1.40 -27.43 -40.13
CA GLN A 157 -0.78 -27.72 -41.41
C GLN A 157 0.69 -27.28 -41.44
N LEU A 158 1.00 -26.08 -40.95
CA LEU A 158 2.37 -25.58 -40.83
C LEU A 158 3.22 -26.49 -39.94
N PHE A 159 2.66 -26.91 -38.82
CA PHE A 159 3.36 -27.83 -37.91
C PHE A 159 3.59 -29.22 -38.53
N ALA A 160 2.60 -29.74 -39.24
CA ALA A 160 2.67 -31.02 -39.92
C ALA A 160 3.68 -31.06 -41.11
N SER A 161 3.88 -29.90 -41.76
CA SER A 161 4.85 -29.76 -42.87
C SER A 161 6.31 -29.95 -42.46
N ARG A 162 6.61 -29.77 -41.15
CA ARG A 162 7.97 -29.79 -40.57
C ARG A 162 8.93 -28.76 -41.18
N MET A 163 8.41 -27.80 -41.92
CA MET A 163 9.23 -26.75 -42.58
C MET A 163 9.51 -25.58 -41.66
N TYR A 164 8.73 -25.44 -40.56
CA TYR A 164 8.80 -24.31 -39.62
C TYR A 164 8.95 -24.80 -38.19
N THR A 165 9.75 -24.09 -37.42
CA THR A 165 9.86 -24.31 -35.97
C THR A 165 8.66 -23.78 -35.20
N PRO A 166 8.35 -24.32 -34.01
CA PRO A 166 7.27 -23.77 -33.18
C PRO A 166 7.39 -22.26 -32.90
N ASN A 167 8.63 -21.74 -32.76
CA ASN A 167 8.90 -20.33 -32.58
C ASN A 167 8.58 -19.46 -33.81
N GLU A 168 8.78 -19.98 -35.00
CA GLU A 168 8.40 -19.31 -36.25
C GLU A 168 6.89 -19.33 -36.41
N ILE A 169 6.23 -20.46 -36.16
CA ILE A 169 4.77 -20.59 -36.22
C ILE A 169 4.08 -19.66 -35.21
N SER A 170 4.68 -19.38 -34.04
CA SER A 170 4.10 -18.52 -33.02
C SER A 170 4.04 -17.05 -33.42
N LYS A 171 4.76 -16.64 -34.47
CA LYS A 171 4.77 -15.26 -34.99
C LYS A 171 3.67 -14.98 -36.01
N TRP A 172 2.94 -16.00 -36.41
CA TRP A 172 1.79 -15.94 -37.36
C TRP A 172 0.46 -15.88 -36.59
#